data_ba1191028ba5633873645357b9f3fed0
#
_entry.id   ba1191028ba5633873645357b9f3fed0
#
_cell.length_a   1.000
_cell.length_b   1.000
_cell.length_c   1.000
_cell.angle_alpha   90.00
_cell.angle_beta   90.00
_cell.angle_gamma   90.00
#
_symmetry.space_group_name_H-M   'P 1'
#
loop_
_entity.id
_entity.type
_entity.pdbx_description
1 polymer ?
#
loop_
_entity_poly.entity_id
_entity_poly.type
_entity_poly.pdbx_seq_one_letter_code
_entity_poly.pdbx_strand_id
1 'polypeptide(L)'
;MNWDFGDGNTASGIQVIHHYDSPGVYFVNAISISSSSVESDSLTVIVDLAANAEVDNMECECAPTAKDTIIDLVPVDGIISIEGFLTVEHDGSSESCSLRNPLQECHLRVILQRTESGNIVMEEILFDETFRSNQKVVDFNLNDITFEQGEGIQLRLETDQLRDWHKPNANWLI
;
A
#
# COMPACT_ATOMS: atom_id res chain seq x y z
N MET A 1 -5.67 2.13 38.74
CA MET A 1 -4.84 1.78 37.58
C MET A 1 -4.83 2.97 36.66
N ASN A 2 -3.65 3.37 36.23
CA ASN A 2 -3.44 4.47 35.28
C ASN A 2 -2.83 3.90 34.00
N TRP A 3 -3.29 4.37 32.87
CA TRP A 3 -2.89 3.95 31.53
C TRP A 3 -2.22 5.09 30.80
N ASP A 4 -1.14 4.80 30.12
CA ASP A 4 -0.50 5.64 29.11
C ASP A 4 -0.55 4.88 27.79
N PHE A 5 -1.15 5.45 26.76
CA PHE A 5 -1.39 4.74 25.51
C PHE A 5 -0.27 4.90 24.49
N GLY A 6 0.79 5.68 24.83
CA GLY A 6 1.95 5.88 23.95
C GLY A 6 1.74 6.91 22.83
N ASP A 7 0.55 7.51 22.71
CA ASP A 7 0.19 8.56 21.77
C ASP A 7 0.04 9.94 22.45
N GLY A 8 0.46 10.03 23.73
CA GLY A 8 0.30 11.22 24.57
C GLY A 8 -1.00 11.28 25.35
N ASN A 9 -1.90 10.33 25.14
CA ASN A 9 -3.15 10.22 25.89
C ASN A 9 -2.98 9.30 27.09
N THR A 10 -3.74 9.59 28.17
CA THR A 10 -3.77 8.78 29.39
C THR A 10 -5.19 8.58 29.88
N ALA A 11 -5.43 7.51 30.63
CA ALA A 11 -6.71 7.27 31.29
C ALA A 11 -6.53 6.61 32.65
N SER A 12 -7.60 6.66 33.48
CA SER A 12 -7.63 6.00 34.79
C SER A 12 -8.85 5.09 34.86
N GLY A 13 -8.66 3.87 35.37
CA GLY A 13 -9.71 2.87 35.51
C GLY A 13 -9.18 1.45 35.47
N ILE A 14 -10.02 0.50 35.92
CA ILE A 14 -9.71 -0.94 35.84
C ILE A 14 -9.84 -1.41 34.39
N GLN A 15 -10.77 -0.83 33.67
CA GLN A 15 -11.02 -1.08 32.25
C GLN A 15 -11.18 0.25 31.55
N VAL A 16 -10.49 0.43 30.42
CA VAL A 16 -10.52 1.63 29.60
C VAL A 16 -10.67 1.26 28.13
N ILE A 17 -11.25 2.16 27.35
CA ILE A 17 -11.33 2.06 25.89
C ILE A 17 -10.54 3.25 25.35
N HIS A 18 -9.67 3.00 24.38
CA HIS A 18 -8.91 4.03 23.69
C HIS A 18 -9.00 3.81 22.18
N HIS A 19 -8.96 4.89 21.41
CA HIS A 19 -8.93 4.89 19.94
C HIS A 19 -7.69 5.65 19.49
N TYR A 20 -6.94 5.06 18.59
CA TYR A 20 -5.82 5.69 17.93
C TYR A 20 -6.29 6.32 16.63
N ASP A 21 -5.93 7.58 16.41
CA ASP A 21 -6.35 8.36 15.24
C ASP A 21 -5.35 8.23 14.05
N SER A 22 -4.21 7.63 14.30
CA SER A 22 -3.15 7.46 13.29
C SER A 22 -2.59 6.04 13.31
N PRO A 23 -2.15 5.51 12.17
CA PRO A 23 -1.38 4.27 12.13
C PRO A 23 -0.06 4.42 12.85
N GLY A 24 0.50 3.32 13.33
CA GLY A 24 1.78 3.34 14.04
C GLY A 24 1.93 2.24 15.07
N VAL A 25 3.07 2.25 15.75
CA VAL A 25 3.41 1.32 16.83
C VAL A 25 3.39 2.06 18.16
N TYR A 26 2.47 1.70 19.04
CA TYR A 26 2.24 2.33 20.32
C TYR A 26 2.65 1.42 21.47
N PHE A 27 3.41 1.97 22.43
CA PHE A 27 3.78 1.25 23.66
C PHE A 27 2.84 1.67 24.78
N VAL A 28 1.88 0.80 25.10
CA VAL A 28 0.90 1.04 26.15
C VAL A 28 1.44 0.58 27.48
N ASN A 29 1.39 1.44 28.47
CA ASN A 29 1.83 1.15 29.83
C ASN A 29 0.65 1.26 30.82
N ALA A 30 0.51 0.28 31.71
CA ALA A 30 -0.45 0.28 32.79
C ALA A 30 0.25 0.24 34.14
N ILE A 31 -0.12 1.13 35.05
CA ILE A 31 0.43 1.23 36.41
C ILE A 31 -0.69 1.13 37.41
N SER A 32 -0.56 0.18 38.34
CA SER A 32 -1.45 0.02 39.49
C SER A 32 -0.70 0.36 40.78
N ILE A 33 -1.27 1.24 41.56
CA ILE A 33 -0.69 1.67 42.83
C ILE A 33 -1.66 1.27 43.94
N SER A 34 -1.15 0.51 44.89
CA SER A 34 -1.84 0.17 46.14
C SER A 34 -1.09 0.73 47.36
N SER A 35 -1.62 0.56 48.55
CA SER A 35 -0.95 0.99 49.77
C SER A 35 0.34 0.22 50.06
N SER A 36 0.58 -0.94 49.43
CA SER A 36 1.70 -1.85 49.70
C SER A 36 2.56 -2.17 48.47
N SER A 37 2.08 -1.88 47.25
CA SER A 37 2.81 -2.22 46.03
C SER A 37 2.51 -1.24 44.89
N VAL A 38 3.49 -1.12 43.99
CA VAL A 38 3.33 -0.53 42.66
C VAL A 38 3.61 -1.66 41.66
N GLU A 39 2.65 -1.90 40.79
CA GLU A 39 2.77 -2.90 39.74
C GLU A 39 2.58 -2.21 38.38
N SER A 40 3.38 -2.61 37.40
CA SER A 40 3.28 -2.11 36.05
C SER A 40 3.39 -3.24 35.03
N ASP A 41 2.68 -3.07 33.93
CA ASP A 41 2.75 -3.95 32.76
C ASP A 41 2.69 -3.11 31.48
N SER A 42 3.19 -3.66 30.38
CA SER A 42 3.20 -2.99 29.10
C SER A 42 2.87 -3.93 27.96
N LEU A 43 2.27 -3.37 26.91
CA LEU A 43 2.00 -4.08 25.67
C LEU A 43 2.27 -3.16 24.48
N THR A 44 2.55 -3.77 23.34
CA THR A 44 2.67 -3.08 22.06
C THR A 44 1.36 -3.21 21.29
N VAL A 45 0.83 -2.09 20.80
CA VAL A 45 -0.31 -2.03 19.90
C VAL A 45 0.17 -1.56 18.55
N ILE A 46 -0.13 -2.33 17.51
CA ILE A 46 0.10 -1.95 16.11
C ILE A 46 -1.23 -1.52 15.53
N VAL A 47 -1.27 -0.34 14.93
CA VAL A 47 -2.44 0.22 14.27
C VAL A 47 -2.13 0.37 12.80
N ASP A 48 -2.82 -0.40 11.97
CA ASP A 48 -2.64 -0.40 10.52
C ASP A 48 -3.62 0.58 9.86
N LEU A 49 -3.20 1.15 8.74
CA LEU A 49 -4.06 1.92 7.84
C LEU A 49 -4.35 1.06 6.60
N ALA A 50 -5.61 0.72 6.38
CA ALA A 50 -6.04 0.12 5.13
C ALA A 50 -6.36 1.22 4.11
N ALA A 51 -5.80 1.12 2.94
CA ALA A 51 -6.01 2.07 1.85
C ALA A 51 -6.23 1.34 0.51
N ASN A 52 -6.87 2.03 -0.43
CA ASN A 52 -7.06 1.53 -1.78
C ASN A 52 -7.02 2.67 -2.81
N ALA A 53 -6.64 2.35 -4.03
CA ALA A 53 -6.76 3.25 -5.17
C ALA A 53 -7.26 2.47 -6.39
N GLU A 54 -8.16 3.09 -7.14
CA GLU A 54 -8.68 2.60 -8.41
C GLU A 54 -8.32 3.59 -9.52
N VAL A 55 -7.87 3.08 -10.63
CA VAL A 55 -7.65 3.86 -11.85
C VAL A 55 -8.56 3.30 -12.93
N ASP A 56 -9.47 4.11 -13.43
CA ASP A 56 -10.51 3.67 -14.38
C ASP A 56 -9.92 3.18 -15.71
N ASN A 57 -8.79 3.74 -16.12
CA ASN A 57 -8.15 3.36 -17.36
C ASN A 57 -6.69 3.84 -17.43
N MET A 58 -5.82 3.03 -18.01
CA MET A 58 -4.47 3.43 -18.39
C MET A 58 -4.43 4.09 -19.78
N GLU A 59 -5.56 4.59 -20.32
CA GLU A 59 -5.59 5.23 -21.63
C GLU A 59 -4.81 6.53 -21.70
N CYS A 60 -3.95 6.62 -22.69
CA CYS A 60 -3.46 7.89 -23.17
C CYS A 60 -4.04 8.17 -24.57
N GLU A 61 -4.79 9.25 -24.72
CA GLU A 61 -5.31 9.69 -26.02
C GLU A 61 -4.19 10.14 -26.99
N CYS A 62 -2.99 10.28 -26.50
CA CYS A 62 -1.99 11.10 -27.15
C CYS A 62 -0.83 10.36 -27.80
N ALA A 63 -0.66 9.05 -27.62
CA ALA A 63 0.49 8.39 -28.24
C ALA A 63 0.30 6.90 -28.51
N PRO A 64 0.86 6.41 -29.62
CA PRO A 64 0.96 4.98 -29.92
C PRO A 64 2.08 4.27 -29.13
N THR A 65 2.69 4.92 -28.16
CA THR A 65 3.85 4.42 -27.41
C THR A 65 3.49 4.22 -25.95
N ALA A 66 4.30 3.44 -25.25
CA ALA A 66 4.16 2.99 -23.87
C ALA A 66 3.31 3.92 -22.98
N LYS A 67 2.33 3.35 -22.35
CA LYS A 67 1.42 4.03 -21.42
C LYS A 67 1.86 3.70 -20.00
N ASP A 68 1.77 4.69 -19.14
CA ASP A 68 2.08 4.52 -17.73
C ASP A 68 1.00 5.12 -16.84
N THR A 69 0.88 4.56 -15.67
CA THR A 69 0.02 5.05 -14.59
C THR A 69 0.77 4.93 -13.28
N ILE A 70 0.54 5.88 -12.39
CA ILE A 70 1.15 5.93 -11.07
C ILE A 70 0.05 5.82 -10.03
N ILE A 71 0.23 4.91 -9.07
CA ILE A 71 -0.59 4.78 -7.88
C ILE A 71 0.29 5.15 -6.68
N ASP A 72 -0.01 6.26 -6.05
CA ASP A 72 0.66 6.69 -4.83
C ASP A 72 0.15 5.86 -3.65
N LEU A 73 1.05 5.22 -2.91
CA LEU A 73 0.73 4.41 -1.74
C LEU A 73 0.62 5.25 -0.46
N VAL A 74 0.81 6.56 -0.56
CA VAL A 74 0.58 7.56 0.50
C VAL A 74 1.18 7.14 1.84
N PRO A 75 2.50 7.01 1.96
CA PRO A 75 3.13 6.68 3.24
C PRO A 75 2.89 7.78 4.27
N VAL A 76 2.69 7.39 5.52
CA VAL A 76 2.57 8.31 6.66
C VAL A 76 3.75 8.11 7.62
N ASP A 77 4.05 9.13 8.41
CA ASP A 77 5.14 9.05 9.39
C ASP A 77 4.93 7.89 10.38
N GLY A 78 5.98 7.15 10.66
CA GLY A 78 5.94 6.04 11.62
C GLY A 78 5.60 4.67 11.02
N ILE A 79 5.44 4.59 9.69
CA ILE A 79 5.25 3.32 8.99
C ILE A 79 6.49 2.43 9.16
N ILE A 80 6.26 1.15 9.40
CA ILE A 80 7.31 0.13 9.48
C ILE A 80 7.23 -0.91 8.36
N SER A 81 6.08 -1.03 7.72
CA SER A 81 5.86 -1.93 6.59
C SER A 81 4.70 -1.45 5.72
N ILE A 82 4.72 -1.83 4.45
CA ILE A 82 3.58 -1.71 3.53
C ILE A 82 3.41 -3.07 2.88
N GLU A 83 2.21 -3.63 2.94
CA GLU A 83 1.86 -4.85 2.22
C GLU A 83 0.56 -4.69 1.46
N GLY A 84 0.45 -5.30 0.32
CA GLY A 84 -0.76 -5.22 -0.46
C GLY A 84 -0.72 -6.04 -1.75
N PHE A 85 -1.76 -5.86 -2.52
CA PHE A 85 -1.86 -6.46 -3.85
C PHE A 85 -2.45 -5.46 -4.85
N LEU A 86 -1.94 -5.55 -6.07
CA LEU A 86 -2.44 -4.85 -7.23
C LEU A 86 -3.22 -5.84 -8.11
N THR A 87 -4.47 -5.54 -8.36
CA THR A 87 -5.27 -6.27 -9.35
C THR A 87 -5.40 -5.42 -10.60
N VAL A 88 -5.00 -5.97 -11.74
CA VAL A 88 -5.19 -5.34 -13.05
C VAL A 88 -6.19 -6.15 -13.84
N GLU A 89 -7.33 -5.54 -14.15
CA GLU A 89 -8.42 -6.16 -14.91
C GLU A 89 -8.49 -5.59 -16.32
N HIS A 90 -8.92 -6.43 -17.24
CA HIS A 90 -9.32 -6.02 -18.58
C HIS A 90 -10.80 -5.78 -18.64
N ASP A 91 -11.21 -4.65 -19.16
CA ASP A 91 -12.60 -4.41 -19.48
C ASP A 91 -13.00 -5.29 -20.67
N GLY A 92 -13.97 -6.15 -20.42
CA GLY A 92 -14.45 -7.26 -21.24
C GLY A 92 -14.86 -7.01 -22.70
N SER A 93 -14.21 -6.10 -23.39
CA SER A 93 -14.32 -6.08 -24.83
C SER A 93 -13.56 -7.28 -25.39
N SER A 94 -14.24 -8.10 -26.08
CA SER A 94 -13.97 -9.46 -26.54
C SER A 94 -12.69 -9.68 -27.34
N GLU A 95 -11.75 -8.77 -27.36
CA GLU A 95 -10.64 -8.78 -28.31
C GLU A 95 -9.25 -8.61 -27.72
N SER A 96 -9.09 -8.05 -26.53
CA SER A 96 -7.78 -7.85 -25.91
C SER A 96 -7.47 -8.94 -24.89
N CYS A 97 -6.26 -9.45 -24.88
CA CYS A 97 -5.72 -10.47 -23.95
C CYS A 97 -6.54 -11.78 -23.84
N SER A 98 -7.49 -12.04 -24.75
CA SER A 98 -8.30 -13.25 -24.67
C SER A 98 -7.58 -14.46 -25.25
N LEU A 99 -7.77 -15.64 -24.65
CA LEU A 99 -7.32 -16.95 -25.15
C LEU A 99 -7.77 -17.25 -26.58
N ARG A 100 -8.72 -16.51 -27.13
CA ARG A 100 -9.28 -16.70 -28.47
C ARG A 100 -8.47 -16.05 -29.59
N ASN A 101 -7.63 -15.07 -29.25
CA ASN A 101 -6.77 -14.42 -30.24
C ASN A 101 -5.31 -14.67 -29.89
N PRO A 102 -4.63 -15.63 -30.54
CA PRO A 102 -3.25 -15.97 -30.22
C PRO A 102 -2.23 -14.88 -30.55
N LEU A 103 -2.66 -13.77 -31.15
CA LEU A 103 -1.80 -12.64 -31.54
C LEU A 103 -1.88 -11.46 -30.54
N GLN A 104 -2.73 -11.55 -29.52
CA GLN A 104 -2.87 -10.49 -28.53
C GLN A 104 -2.47 -11.01 -27.15
N GLU A 105 -1.24 -10.80 -26.83
CA GLU A 105 -0.68 -10.96 -25.51
C GLU A 105 -0.68 -9.60 -24.81
N CYS A 106 -1.03 -9.57 -23.55
CA CYS A 106 -0.95 -8.34 -22.75
C CYS A 106 0.35 -8.31 -21.97
N HIS A 107 1.13 -7.29 -22.21
CA HIS A 107 2.32 -7.01 -21.45
C HIS A 107 2.01 -6.01 -20.33
N LEU A 108 2.46 -6.31 -19.13
CA LEU A 108 2.36 -5.43 -17.98
C LEU A 108 3.69 -5.45 -17.24
N ARG A 109 4.18 -4.27 -16.93
CA ARG A 109 5.27 -4.09 -15.99
C ARG A 109 4.75 -3.32 -14.77
N VAL A 110 5.04 -3.82 -13.59
CA VAL A 110 4.74 -3.18 -12.31
C VAL A 110 6.05 -2.90 -11.60
N ILE A 111 6.28 -1.64 -11.31
CA ILE A 111 7.52 -1.15 -10.69
C ILE A 111 7.13 -0.49 -9.38
N LEU A 112 7.76 -0.90 -8.28
CA LEU A 112 7.72 -0.20 -7.03
C LEU A 112 8.80 0.88 -7.04
N GLN A 113 8.43 2.11 -6.73
CA GLN A 113 9.34 3.25 -6.72
C GLN A 113 9.29 3.95 -5.37
N ARG A 114 10.46 4.24 -4.81
CA ARG A 114 10.61 5.18 -3.69
C ARG A 114 11.05 6.52 -4.24
N THR A 115 10.42 7.57 -3.72
CA THR A 115 10.72 8.95 -4.14
C THR A 115 11.21 9.76 -2.94
N GLU A 116 12.14 10.68 -3.20
CA GLU A 116 12.62 11.68 -2.25
C GLU A 116 12.55 13.05 -2.89
N SER A 117 11.80 13.97 -2.29
CA SER A 117 11.56 15.30 -2.84
C SER A 117 11.10 15.30 -4.30
N GLY A 118 10.28 14.29 -4.67
CA GLY A 118 9.75 14.12 -6.01
C GLY A 118 10.70 13.44 -7.02
N ASN A 119 11.89 13.03 -6.60
CA ASN A 119 12.83 12.29 -7.44
C ASN A 119 12.81 10.81 -7.08
N ILE A 120 12.89 9.94 -8.07
CA ILE A 120 12.98 8.50 -7.86
C ILE A 120 14.38 8.16 -7.35
N VAL A 121 14.46 7.55 -6.15
CA VAL A 121 15.71 7.14 -5.51
C VAL A 121 15.90 5.63 -5.48
N MET A 122 14.81 4.86 -5.65
CA MET A 122 14.83 3.40 -5.73
C MET A 122 13.74 2.91 -6.68
N GLU A 123 14.05 1.86 -7.44
CA GLU A 123 13.10 1.14 -8.27
C GLU A 123 13.28 -0.37 -8.09
N GLU A 124 12.16 -1.08 -7.98
CA GLU A 124 12.12 -2.54 -7.95
C GLU A 124 11.04 -3.03 -8.90
N ILE A 125 11.40 -3.92 -9.81
CA ILE A 125 10.44 -4.54 -10.74
C ILE A 125 9.75 -5.70 -10.00
N LEU A 126 8.47 -5.54 -9.71
CA LEU A 126 7.64 -6.56 -9.06
C LEU A 126 7.10 -7.56 -10.07
N PHE A 127 6.83 -7.10 -11.28
CA PHE A 127 6.27 -7.90 -12.36
C PHE A 127 6.67 -7.31 -13.71
N ASP A 128 7.08 -8.16 -14.66
CA ASP A 128 7.40 -7.77 -16.04
C ASP A 128 7.18 -8.97 -16.96
N GLU A 129 5.94 -9.22 -17.34
CA GLU A 129 5.59 -10.38 -18.13
C GLU A 129 4.41 -10.10 -19.08
N THR A 130 4.35 -10.96 -20.09
CA THR A 130 3.22 -11.08 -21.01
C THR A 130 2.28 -12.17 -20.50
N PHE A 131 0.98 -11.88 -20.42
CA PHE A 131 -0.02 -12.81 -19.93
C PHE A 131 -1.28 -12.84 -20.79
N ARG A 132 -2.09 -13.90 -20.61
CA ARG A 132 -3.34 -14.14 -21.35
C ARG A 132 -4.47 -14.45 -20.39
N SER A 133 -4.79 -13.54 -19.53
CA SER A 133 -5.92 -13.66 -18.61
C SER A 133 -6.69 -12.35 -18.53
N ASN A 134 -7.93 -12.39 -18.12
CA ASN A 134 -8.71 -11.18 -17.91
C ASN A 134 -8.32 -10.43 -16.64
N GLN A 135 -7.47 -11.02 -15.81
CA GLN A 135 -7.04 -10.44 -14.56
C GLN A 135 -5.62 -10.90 -14.23
N LYS A 136 -4.82 -10.02 -13.69
CA LYS A 136 -3.53 -10.31 -13.08
C LYS A 136 -3.49 -9.71 -11.69
N VAL A 137 -2.99 -10.48 -10.73
CA VAL A 137 -2.73 -10.02 -9.37
C VAL A 137 -1.21 -10.01 -9.15
N VAL A 138 -0.71 -8.94 -8.60
CA VAL A 138 0.70 -8.74 -8.24
C VAL A 138 0.75 -8.34 -6.78
N ASP A 139 1.34 -9.17 -5.95
CA ASP A 139 1.55 -8.88 -4.53
C ASP A 139 2.78 -8.01 -4.36
N PHE A 140 2.77 -7.13 -3.35
CA PHE A 140 3.93 -6.36 -2.94
C PHE A 140 4.02 -6.31 -1.42
N ASN A 141 5.25 -6.30 -0.94
CA ASN A 141 5.55 -6.24 0.48
C ASN A 141 6.88 -5.50 0.70
N LEU A 142 6.86 -4.52 1.57
CA LEU A 142 8.01 -3.74 1.99
C LEU A 142 8.07 -3.79 3.51
N ASN A 143 9.13 -4.36 4.04
CA ASN A 143 9.37 -4.43 5.48
C ASN A 143 10.58 -3.59 5.86
N ASP A 144 10.66 -3.25 7.15
CA ASP A 144 11.79 -2.50 7.76
C ASP A 144 12.05 -1.16 7.05
N ILE A 145 10.96 -0.48 6.65
CA ILE A 145 11.02 0.81 6.00
C ILE A 145 10.82 1.92 7.03
N THR A 146 11.68 2.93 6.92
CA THR A 146 11.47 4.21 7.60
C THR A 146 11.28 5.28 6.54
N PHE A 147 10.26 6.11 6.71
CA PHE A 147 10.01 7.25 5.85
C PHE A 147 10.34 8.54 6.59
N GLU A 148 11.04 9.42 5.88
CA GLU A 148 11.28 10.80 6.32
C GLU A 148 10.33 11.76 5.60
N GLN A 149 10.18 12.95 6.14
CA GLN A 149 9.34 13.98 5.53
C GLN A 149 9.82 14.30 4.10
N GLY A 150 8.92 14.16 3.14
CA GLY A 150 9.19 14.38 1.72
C GLY A 150 9.57 13.12 0.94
N GLU A 151 9.59 11.97 1.58
CA GLU A 151 9.68 10.68 0.92
C GLU A 151 8.30 10.14 0.56
N GLY A 152 8.24 9.40 -0.53
CA GLY A 152 7.01 8.75 -1.02
C GLY A 152 7.29 7.36 -1.55
N ILE A 153 6.23 6.57 -1.66
CA ILE A 153 6.23 5.26 -2.31
C ILE A 153 5.07 5.19 -3.30
N GLN A 154 5.35 4.65 -4.46
CA GLN A 154 4.36 4.53 -5.52
C GLN A 154 4.56 3.25 -6.33
N LEU A 155 3.45 2.76 -6.90
CA LEU A 155 3.48 1.74 -7.95
C LEU A 155 3.39 2.44 -9.31
N ARG A 156 4.35 2.19 -10.18
CA ARG A 156 4.29 2.58 -11.57
C ARG A 156 3.93 1.37 -12.43
N LEU A 157 2.87 1.48 -13.18
CA LEU A 157 2.41 0.47 -14.10
C LEU A 157 2.73 0.95 -15.52
N GLU A 158 3.34 0.07 -16.31
CA GLU A 158 3.68 0.34 -17.71
C GLU A 158 3.12 -0.76 -18.60
N THR A 159 2.71 -0.40 -19.79
CA THR A 159 2.34 -1.34 -20.85
C THR A 159 2.76 -0.79 -22.21
N ASP A 160 3.12 -1.67 -23.12
CA ASP A 160 3.47 -1.33 -24.50
C ASP A 160 2.32 -1.52 -25.50
N GLN A 161 1.13 -1.82 -25.00
CA GLN A 161 -0.05 -2.11 -25.82
C GLN A 161 -0.65 -0.85 -26.45
N LEU A 162 -0.96 -0.92 -27.72
CA LEU A 162 -1.57 0.18 -28.48
C LEU A 162 -3.03 0.47 -28.09
N ARG A 163 -3.71 -0.51 -27.52
CA ARG A 163 -5.11 -0.40 -27.08
C ARG A 163 -5.20 -0.97 -25.68
N ASP A 164 -5.23 -0.08 -24.73
CA ASP A 164 -5.28 -0.44 -23.34
C ASP A 164 -6.64 -0.30 -22.73
N TRP A 165 -6.96 -1.34 -22.03
CA TRP A 165 -8.19 -1.50 -21.28
C TRP A 165 -7.89 -1.96 -19.86
N HIS A 166 -6.69 -1.66 -19.38
CA HIS A 166 -6.28 -2.03 -18.02
C HIS A 166 -6.95 -1.12 -16.99
N LYS A 167 -7.60 -1.73 -16.03
CA LYS A 167 -8.16 -1.07 -14.86
C LYS A 167 -7.40 -1.55 -13.63
N PRO A 168 -6.37 -0.84 -13.20
CA PRO A 168 -5.65 -1.19 -12.00
C PRO A 168 -6.43 -0.79 -10.74
N ASN A 169 -6.48 -1.70 -9.79
CA ASN A 169 -7.01 -1.51 -8.45
C ASN A 169 -5.97 -2.01 -7.44
N ALA A 170 -5.45 -1.13 -6.62
CA ALA A 170 -4.50 -1.46 -5.58
C ALA A 170 -5.16 -1.38 -4.20
N ASN A 171 -4.92 -2.40 -3.38
CA ASN A 171 -5.30 -2.42 -1.98
C ASN A 171 -4.07 -2.70 -1.13
N TRP A 172 -3.87 -1.94 -0.07
CA TRP A 172 -2.72 -2.10 0.80
C TRP A 172 -3.02 -1.79 2.26
N LEU A 173 -2.18 -2.31 3.13
CA LEU A 173 -2.08 -2.01 4.55
C LEU A 173 -0.74 -1.32 4.83
N ILE A 174 -0.77 -0.34 5.68
CA ILE A 174 0.38 0.44 6.11
C ILE A 174 0.52 0.34 7.62
#